data_c9bc16f1f8d04b1e36073bc5ac0d1ebc
#
_entry.id   c9bc16f1f8d04b1e36073bc5ac0d1ebc
#
_cell.length_a   1.000
_cell.length_b   1.000
_cell.length_c   1.000
_cell.angle_alpha   90.00
_cell.angle_beta   90.00
_cell.angle_gamma   90.00
#
_symmetry.space_group_name_H-M   'P 1'
#
loop_
_entity.id
_entity.type
_entity.pdbx_description
1 polymer ?
#
loop_
_entity_poly.entity_id
_entity_poly.type
_entity_poly.pdbx_seq_one_letter_code
_entity_poly.pdbx_strand_id
1 'polypeptide(L)'
;MLLVPGDLTDYGLPEEAAILAKELHTLRIPIVAVLGNHDIESDKGAEVRQILADAGVTMLDGDATELLGIGIAGVKGFGGGFGRRALGPWGESIIKQFVREAVDEALKLEAALARLRTKQLVAMMHYAPIQQTVEGEPLEIYPFLGSSRLEEPIGRYPVTLVLHGHAHRGQLEGRTQGGVPVYNVSMPLLTRSFADRPPFRVFEVPVADAEGRETPTTPAPQPVLAHRRRAGDAIAS
;
A
#
# COMPACT_ATOMS: atom_id res chain seq x y z
N MET A 1 9.23 5.91 10.91
CA MET A 1 7.89 6.38 10.48
C MET A 1 6.93 5.21 10.32
N LEU A 2 5.62 5.46 10.41
CA LEU A 2 4.56 4.50 10.12
C LEU A 2 3.87 4.91 8.81
N LEU A 3 3.68 3.94 7.89
CA LEU A 3 2.94 4.13 6.64
C LEU A 3 1.68 3.28 6.66
N VAL A 4 0.51 3.87 6.42
CA VAL A 4 -0.80 3.21 6.50
C VAL A 4 -1.54 3.32 5.17
N PRO A 5 -1.55 2.25 4.35
CA PRO A 5 -2.13 2.27 3.00
C PRO A 5 -3.66 2.06 2.99
N GLY A 6 -4.41 2.93 3.65
CA GLY A 6 -5.88 2.98 3.61
C GLY A 6 -6.62 2.02 4.52
N ASP A 7 -7.94 2.09 4.48
CA ASP A 7 -8.89 1.39 5.35
C ASP A 7 -8.57 1.63 6.83
N LEU A 8 -8.55 2.91 7.19
CA LEU A 8 -8.28 3.42 8.54
C LEU A 8 -9.51 3.26 9.44
N THR A 9 -10.67 3.09 8.84
CA THR A 9 -11.98 2.88 9.46
C THR A 9 -12.69 1.70 8.80
N ASP A 10 -13.68 1.10 9.47
CA ASP A 10 -14.46 -0.01 8.91
C ASP A 10 -15.62 0.46 8.04
N TYR A 11 -16.27 1.57 8.42
CA TYR A 11 -17.46 2.11 7.76
C TYR A 11 -17.34 3.58 7.34
N GLY A 12 -16.17 4.18 7.44
CA GLY A 12 -15.93 5.57 7.11
C GLY A 12 -16.65 6.55 8.07
N LEU A 13 -16.86 6.15 9.31
CA LEU A 13 -17.53 6.98 10.30
C LEU A 13 -16.53 7.88 11.03
N PRO A 14 -16.86 9.17 11.25
CA PRO A 14 -16.03 10.10 12.01
C PRO A 14 -15.69 9.62 13.42
N GLU A 15 -16.58 8.87 14.04
CA GLU A 15 -16.41 8.29 15.38
C GLU A 15 -15.30 7.22 15.39
N GLU A 16 -15.21 6.40 14.34
CA GLU A 16 -14.13 5.43 14.17
C GLU A 16 -12.79 6.14 13.97
N ALA A 17 -12.78 7.17 13.12
CA ALA A 17 -11.60 8.00 12.90
C ALA A 17 -11.12 8.68 14.18
N ALA A 18 -12.02 9.17 15.02
CA ALA A 18 -11.68 9.78 16.30
C ALA A 18 -11.07 8.78 17.30
N ILE A 19 -11.53 7.53 17.30
CA ILE A 19 -10.93 6.45 18.10
C ILE A 19 -9.50 6.17 17.62
N LEU A 20 -9.31 5.96 16.31
CA LEU A 20 -8.00 5.71 15.73
C LEU A 20 -7.04 6.90 15.97
N ALA A 21 -7.51 8.13 15.76
CA ALA A 21 -6.74 9.35 16.00
C ALA A 21 -6.17 9.41 17.41
N LYS A 22 -6.98 9.04 18.42
CA LYS A 22 -6.57 9.00 19.82
C LYS A 22 -5.46 7.97 20.05
N GLU A 23 -5.56 6.80 19.45
CA GLU A 23 -4.53 5.75 19.57
C GLU A 23 -3.23 6.17 18.85
N LEU A 24 -3.33 6.69 17.63
CA LEU A 24 -2.19 7.14 16.84
C LEU A 24 -1.45 8.32 17.49
N HIS A 25 -2.15 9.21 18.19
CA HIS A 25 -1.54 10.35 18.91
C HIS A 25 -0.54 9.91 19.99
N THR A 26 -0.64 8.68 20.47
CA THR A 26 0.32 8.12 21.45
C THR A 26 1.68 7.80 20.85
N LEU A 27 1.74 7.61 19.52
CA LEU A 27 2.97 7.27 18.81
C LEU A 27 3.88 8.50 18.65
N ARG A 28 5.17 8.31 18.91
CA ARG A 28 6.20 9.37 18.82
C ARG A 28 6.99 9.33 17.51
N ILE A 29 6.39 8.80 16.45
CA ILE A 29 7.00 8.69 15.13
C ILE A 29 6.10 9.36 14.09
N PRO A 30 6.65 9.88 12.99
CA PRO A 30 5.84 10.40 11.90
C PRO A 30 4.90 9.32 11.33
N ILE A 31 3.68 9.71 11.02
CA ILE A 31 2.65 8.83 10.45
C ILE A 31 2.20 9.44 9.13
N VAL A 32 2.18 8.63 8.09
CA VAL A 32 1.67 9.01 6.76
C VAL A 32 0.62 7.99 6.34
N ALA A 33 -0.50 8.46 5.83
CA ALA A 33 -1.60 7.60 5.41
C ALA A 33 -2.26 8.08 4.11
N VAL A 34 -2.92 7.17 3.43
CA VAL A 34 -3.91 7.45 2.38
C VAL A 34 -5.25 6.91 2.84
N LEU A 35 -6.34 7.37 2.25
CA LEU A 35 -7.66 6.74 2.48
C LEU A 35 -7.79 5.44 1.67
N GLY A 36 -8.60 4.50 2.19
CA GLY A 36 -9.09 3.33 1.47
C GLY A 36 -10.55 3.49 1.05
N ASN A 37 -11.14 2.42 0.55
CA ASN A 37 -12.56 2.44 0.15
C ASN A 37 -13.50 2.42 1.36
N HIS A 38 -13.13 1.75 2.45
CA HIS A 38 -13.91 1.76 3.68
C HIS A 38 -14.01 3.16 4.30
N ASP A 39 -12.96 3.96 4.20
CA ASP A 39 -12.92 5.31 4.76
C ASP A 39 -13.92 6.29 4.12
N ILE A 40 -14.46 5.94 2.95
CA ILE A 40 -15.42 6.78 2.20
C ILE A 40 -16.80 6.13 2.09
N GLU A 41 -17.04 4.96 2.69
CA GLU A 41 -18.27 4.19 2.55
C GLU A 41 -19.51 4.95 3.05
N SER A 42 -19.36 5.79 4.08
CA SER A 42 -20.43 6.64 4.60
C SER A 42 -20.56 8.02 3.96
N ASP A 43 -19.88 8.26 2.83
CA ASP A 43 -19.77 9.58 2.16
C ASP A 43 -19.13 10.69 3.04
N LYS A 44 -18.47 10.32 4.15
CA LYS A 44 -17.81 11.24 5.09
C LYS A 44 -16.29 11.22 5.03
N GLY A 45 -15.71 10.71 3.94
CA GLY A 45 -14.25 10.57 3.81
C GLY A 45 -13.47 11.87 4.03
N ALA A 46 -14.03 13.02 3.67
CA ALA A 46 -13.41 14.32 3.95
C ALA A 46 -13.31 14.62 5.45
N GLU A 47 -14.34 14.26 6.23
CA GLU A 47 -14.37 14.43 7.69
C GLU A 47 -13.41 13.45 8.37
N VAL A 48 -13.40 12.18 7.95
CA VAL A 48 -12.44 11.16 8.40
C VAL A 48 -11.00 11.64 8.18
N ARG A 49 -10.70 12.13 6.97
CA ARG A 49 -9.39 12.69 6.63
C ARG A 49 -8.99 13.84 7.54
N GLN A 50 -9.93 14.77 7.81
CA GLN A 50 -9.66 15.94 8.64
C GLN A 50 -9.37 15.57 10.09
N ILE A 51 -10.15 14.66 10.68
CA ILE A 51 -9.95 14.17 12.05
C ILE A 51 -8.55 13.57 12.23
N LEU A 52 -8.11 12.76 11.26
CA LEU A 52 -6.78 12.14 11.31
C LEU A 52 -5.67 13.16 11.09
N ALA A 53 -5.87 14.13 10.18
CA ALA A 53 -4.92 15.22 9.95
C ALA A 53 -4.75 16.09 11.21
N ASP A 54 -5.83 16.44 11.89
CA ASP A 54 -5.81 17.21 13.14
C ASP A 54 -5.09 16.44 14.27
N ALA A 55 -5.09 15.12 14.23
CA ALA A 55 -4.32 14.27 15.14
C ALA A 55 -2.82 14.14 14.78
N GLY A 56 -2.36 14.79 13.71
CA GLY A 56 -0.96 14.81 13.28
C GLY A 56 -0.58 13.74 12.25
N VAL A 57 -1.55 13.06 11.65
CA VAL A 57 -1.29 12.15 10.52
C VAL A 57 -1.13 12.95 9.23
N THR A 58 -0.05 12.73 8.49
CA THR A 58 0.13 13.29 7.15
C THR A 58 -0.76 12.51 6.16
N MET A 59 -1.89 13.07 5.78
CA MET A 59 -2.85 12.46 4.87
C MET A 59 -2.54 12.85 3.43
N LEU A 60 -2.24 11.85 2.56
CA LEU A 60 -1.92 12.05 1.15
C LEU A 60 -3.11 11.65 0.25
N ASP A 61 -3.35 12.43 -0.80
CA ASP A 61 -4.32 12.15 -1.88
C ASP A 61 -3.88 12.83 -3.17
N GLY A 62 -2.90 12.26 -3.86
CA GLY A 62 -2.21 12.91 -4.98
C GLY A 62 -1.16 13.91 -4.52
N ASP A 63 -0.82 13.87 -3.23
CA ASP A 63 0.22 14.68 -2.60
C ASP A 63 1.48 13.86 -2.34
N ALA A 64 2.56 14.56 -1.99
CA ALA A 64 3.82 13.96 -1.60
C ALA A 64 4.41 14.68 -0.38
N THR A 65 5.20 13.95 0.38
CA THR A 65 5.95 14.47 1.52
C THR A 65 7.37 13.87 1.53
N GLU A 66 8.32 14.59 2.12
CA GLU A 66 9.67 14.10 2.32
C GLU A 66 9.97 14.02 3.82
N LEU A 67 10.22 12.83 4.33
CA LEU A 67 10.45 12.55 5.73
C LEU A 67 11.67 11.64 5.91
N LEU A 68 12.59 12.02 6.79
CA LEU A 68 13.78 11.23 7.13
C LEU A 68 14.62 10.86 5.88
N GLY A 69 14.68 11.73 4.87
CA GLY A 69 15.41 11.49 3.62
C GLY A 69 14.70 10.58 2.62
N ILE A 70 13.44 10.21 2.86
CA ILE A 70 12.61 9.39 1.99
C ILE A 70 11.45 10.23 1.47
N GLY A 71 11.25 10.23 0.15
CA GLY A 71 10.08 10.81 -0.50
C GLY A 71 8.93 9.81 -0.52
N ILE A 72 7.74 10.25 -0.15
CA ILE A 72 6.53 9.43 -0.11
C ILE A 72 5.47 10.10 -0.97
N ALA A 73 5.05 9.44 -2.03
CA ALA A 73 3.90 9.84 -2.83
C ALA A 73 2.71 8.95 -2.48
N GLY A 74 1.53 9.53 -2.24
CA GLY A 74 0.37 8.78 -1.80
C GLY A 74 -0.90 9.11 -2.58
N VAL A 75 -1.67 8.07 -2.92
CA VAL A 75 -3.02 8.15 -3.48
C VAL A 75 -3.90 7.06 -2.87
N LYS A 76 -5.22 7.24 -2.92
CA LYS A 76 -6.13 6.13 -2.67
C LYS A 76 -5.94 5.05 -3.73
N GLY A 77 -5.84 5.45 -4.98
CA GLY A 77 -5.94 4.57 -6.12
C GLY A 77 -7.40 4.19 -6.43
N PHE A 78 -7.58 3.34 -7.44
CA PHE A 78 -8.90 2.87 -7.82
C PHE A 78 -8.84 1.53 -8.58
N GLY A 79 -10.00 0.89 -8.74
CA GLY A 79 -10.16 -0.31 -9.54
C GLY A 79 -9.97 -0.07 -11.05
N GLY A 80 -10.12 -1.11 -11.84
CA GLY A 80 -10.00 -1.04 -13.30
C GLY A 80 -9.48 -2.33 -13.93
N GLY A 81 -8.90 -3.21 -13.13
CA GLY A 81 -8.35 -4.49 -13.59
C GLY A 81 -6.94 -4.39 -14.17
N PHE A 82 -6.42 -5.53 -14.63
CA PHE A 82 -5.00 -5.69 -14.89
C PHE A 82 -4.70 -6.11 -16.33
N GLY A 83 -3.58 -5.59 -16.86
CA GLY A 83 -3.02 -5.94 -18.15
C GLY A 83 -3.98 -5.70 -19.31
N ARG A 84 -3.98 -6.62 -20.28
CA ARG A 84 -4.79 -6.50 -21.50
C ARG A 84 -6.30 -6.61 -21.26
N ARG A 85 -6.73 -7.04 -20.09
CA ARG A 85 -8.14 -7.21 -19.70
C ARG A 85 -8.60 -6.11 -18.74
N ALA A 86 -7.82 -5.05 -18.55
CA ALA A 86 -8.25 -3.86 -17.83
C ALA A 86 -9.48 -3.24 -18.54
N LEU A 87 -10.37 -2.69 -17.73
CA LEU A 87 -11.59 -2.05 -18.24
C LEU A 87 -11.26 -0.85 -19.10
N GLY A 88 -11.97 -0.73 -20.23
CA GLY A 88 -11.87 0.39 -21.15
C GLY A 88 -13.10 1.31 -21.09
N PRO A 89 -13.01 2.55 -21.59
CA PRO A 89 -14.06 3.57 -21.47
C PRO A 89 -15.11 3.45 -22.58
N TRP A 90 -15.77 2.31 -22.67
CA TRP A 90 -16.83 2.07 -23.67
C TRP A 90 -18.18 1.80 -23.02
N GLY A 91 -19.25 1.90 -23.82
CA GLY A 91 -20.61 1.65 -23.38
C GLY A 91 -21.21 2.81 -22.58
N GLU A 92 -21.82 2.49 -21.46
CA GLU A 92 -22.60 3.37 -20.62
C GLU A 92 -21.72 4.43 -19.92
N SER A 93 -22.34 5.58 -19.61
CA SER A 93 -21.63 6.70 -18.98
C SER A 93 -21.00 6.32 -17.62
N ILE A 94 -21.66 5.47 -16.85
CA ILE A 94 -21.14 5.03 -15.55
C ILE A 94 -19.86 4.18 -15.70
N ILE A 95 -19.75 3.35 -16.73
CA ILE A 95 -18.52 2.59 -17.00
C ILE A 95 -17.39 3.54 -17.40
N LYS A 96 -17.70 4.54 -18.24
CA LYS A 96 -16.73 5.58 -18.62
C LYS A 96 -16.24 6.38 -17.41
N GLN A 97 -17.14 6.71 -16.48
CA GLN A 97 -16.79 7.39 -15.22
C GLN A 97 -15.90 6.51 -14.34
N PHE A 98 -16.22 5.22 -14.20
CA PHE A 98 -15.40 4.27 -13.45
C PHE A 98 -13.97 4.20 -14.01
N VAL A 99 -13.82 4.09 -15.32
CA VAL A 99 -12.51 4.07 -15.97
C VAL A 99 -11.80 5.42 -15.85
N ARG A 100 -12.53 6.52 -15.91
CA ARG A 100 -12.00 7.87 -15.73
C ARG A 100 -11.39 8.04 -14.35
N GLU A 101 -12.06 7.58 -13.29
CA GLU A 101 -11.54 7.61 -11.92
C GLU A 101 -10.21 6.86 -11.81
N ALA A 102 -10.11 5.67 -12.43
CA ALA A 102 -8.86 4.91 -12.46
C ALA A 102 -7.70 5.64 -13.15
N VAL A 103 -7.99 6.42 -14.20
CA VAL A 103 -7.01 7.26 -14.89
C VAL A 103 -6.61 8.45 -14.02
N ASP A 104 -7.58 9.13 -13.43
CA ASP A 104 -7.35 10.32 -12.62
C ASP A 104 -6.52 9.99 -11.37
N GLU A 105 -6.74 8.84 -10.72
CA GLU A 105 -5.91 8.36 -9.61
C GLU A 105 -4.46 8.05 -10.04
N ALA A 106 -4.26 7.47 -11.22
CA ALA A 106 -2.91 7.25 -11.76
C ALA A 106 -2.19 8.58 -12.07
N LEU A 107 -2.90 9.58 -12.60
CA LEU A 107 -2.37 10.93 -12.85
C LEU A 107 -2.05 11.67 -11.55
N LYS A 108 -2.87 11.52 -10.50
CA LYS A 108 -2.57 12.04 -9.17
C LYS A 108 -1.25 11.46 -8.64
N LEU A 109 -1.05 10.14 -8.74
CA LEU A 109 0.19 9.48 -8.33
C LEU A 109 1.39 10.01 -9.13
N GLU A 110 1.26 10.16 -10.44
CA GLU A 110 2.31 10.72 -11.29
C GLU A 110 2.70 12.13 -10.86
N ALA A 111 1.71 12.99 -10.64
CA ALA A 111 1.91 14.37 -10.18
C ALA A 111 2.60 14.42 -8.80
N ALA A 112 2.25 13.50 -7.89
CA ALA A 112 2.88 13.39 -6.58
C ALA A 112 4.35 12.96 -6.70
N LEU A 113 4.65 11.92 -7.47
CA LEU A 113 6.01 11.44 -7.70
C LEU A 113 6.90 12.50 -8.36
N ALA A 114 6.36 13.30 -9.29
CA ALA A 114 7.09 14.36 -9.99
C ALA A 114 7.59 15.49 -9.06
N ARG A 115 7.00 15.65 -7.87
CA ARG A 115 7.39 16.68 -6.89
C ARG A 115 8.58 16.27 -6.02
N LEU A 116 8.84 14.98 -5.89
CA LEU A 116 9.87 14.44 -5.00
C LEU A 116 11.27 14.63 -5.57
N ARG A 117 12.25 14.86 -4.68
CA ARG A 117 13.65 15.10 -5.05
C ARG A 117 14.62 14.18 -4.30
N THR A 118 14.14 13.42 -3.30
CA THR A 118 14.95 12.45 -2.56
C THR A 118 15.36 11.28 -3.45
N LYS A 119 16.46 10.61 -3.12
CA LYS A 119 16.94 9.42 -3.85
C LYS A 119 16.03 8.19 -3.64
N GLN A 120 15.44 8.10 -2.46
CA GLN A 120 14.57 6.99 -2.08
C GLN A 120 13.12 7.45 -2.18
N LEU A 121 12.35 6.78 -3.02
CA LEU A 121 10.95 7.09 -3.27
C LEU A 121 10.08 5.90 -2.89
N VAL A 122 9.08 6.15 -2.07
CA VAL A 122 8.03 5.17 -1.73
C VAL A 122 6.72 5.63 -2.36
N ALA A 123 6.11 4.76 -3.16
CA ALA A 123 4.74 4.96 -3.61
C ALA A 123 3.80 4.20 -2.67
N MET A 124 2.82 4.90 -2.09
CA MET A 124 1.83 4.34 -1.18
C MET A 124 0.43 4.52 -1.76
N MET A 125 -0.35 3.45 -1.79
CA MET A 125 -1.71 3.45 -2.30
C MET A 125 -2.57 2.42 -1.57
N HIS A 126 -3.88 2.53 -1.67
CA HIS A 126 -4.76 1.52 -1.11
C HIS A 126 -5.03 0.39 -2.10
N TYR A 127 -5.40 0.70 -3.33
CA TYR A 127 -5.65 -0.28 -4.39
C TYR A 127 -4.35 -0.83 -5.00
N ALA A 128 -4.37 -2.10 -5.42
CA ALA A 128 -3.21 -2.78 -5.96
C ALA A 128 -2.78 -2.24 -7.34
N PRO A 129 -1.49 -1.98 -7.58
CA PRO A 129 -0.99 -1.57 -8.89
C PRO A 129 -0.73 -2.73 -9.84
N ILE A 130 -0.55 -3.96 -9.33
CA ILE A 130 -0.18 -5.13 -10.12
C ILE A 130 -1.05 -6.35 -9.79
N GLN A 131 -1.26 -7.22 -10.77
CA GLN A 131 -2.06 -8.42 -10.60
C GLN A 131 -1.44 -9.41 -9.62
N GLN A 132 -0.13 -9.56 -9.60
CA GLN A 132 0.56 -10.55 -8.75
C GLN A 132 0.16 -10.45 -7.27
N THR A 133 -0.03 -9.23 -6.76
CA THR A 133 -0.36 -9.02 -5.35
C THR A 133 -1.84 -9.21 -5.01
N VAL A 134 -2.70 -9.43 -6.00
CA VAL A 134 -4.12 -9.80 -5.80
C VAL A 134 -4.39 -11.28 -6.08
N GLU A 135 -3.39 -12.04 -6.53
CA GLU A 135 -3.54 -13.47 -6.79
C GLU A 135 -3.87 -14.24 -5.51
N GLY A 136 -4.99 -14.93 -5.52
CA GLY A 136 -5.60 -15.58 -4.36
C GLY A 136 -6.98 -15.05 -4.02
N GLU A 137 -7.32 -13.87 -4.52
CA GLU A 137 -8.69 -13.34 -4.50
C GLU A 137 -9.54 -14.00 -5.60
N PRO A 138 -10.88 -13.98 -5.49
CA PRO A 138 -11.76 -14.39 -6.58
C PRO A 138 -11.50 -13.56 -7.85
N LEU A 139 -11.41 -14.22 -9.02
CA LEU A 139 -11.11 -13.55 -10.29
C LEU A 139 -12.17 -12.50 -10.66
N GLU A 140 -13.42 -12.75 -10.25
CA GLU A 140 -14.58 -11.89 -10.52
C GLU A 140 -14.44 -10.49 -9.93
N ILE A 141 -13.68 -10.36 -8.84
CA ILE A 141 -13.48 -9.06 -8.17
C ILE A 141 -12.16 -8.36 -8.54
N TYR A 142 -11.30 -8.96 -9.37
CA TYR A 142 -10.03 -8.34 -9.77
C TYR A 142 -10.19 -6.90 -10.30
N PRO A 143 -11.22 -6.55 -11.11
CA PRO A 143 -11.41 -5.18 -11.54
C PRO A 143 -11.68 -4.17 -10.43
N PHE A 144 -12.07 -4.65 -9.25
CA PHE A 144 -12.34 -3.82 -8.07
C PHE A 144 -11.17 -3.79 -7.10
N LEU A 145 -10.15 -4.65 -7.29
CA LEU A 145 -9.00 -4.74 -6.37
C LEU A 145 -7.85 -3.80 -6.74
N GLY A 146 -7.82 -3.31 -7.97
CA GLY A 146 -6.76 -2.43 -8.40
C GLY A 146 -6.74 -2.20 -9.90
N SER A 147 -5.68 -1.57 -10.38
CA SER A 147 -5.54 -1.22 -11.80
C SER A 147 -4.08 -1.15 -12.22
N SER A 148 -3.74 -1.76 -13.36
CA SER A 148 -2.43 -1.60 -14.01
C SER A 148 -2.10 -0.15 -14.38
N ARG A 149 -3.07 0.76 -14.41
CA ARG A 149 -2.80 2.19 -14.62
C ARG A 149 -1.98 2.81 -13.50
N LEU A 150 -2.11 2.28 -12.27
CA LEU A 150 -1.29 2.71 -11.13
C LEU A 150 0.18 2.27 -11.26
N GLU A 151 0.45 1.20 -12.03
CA GLU A 151 1.83 0.76 -12.32
C GLU A 151 2.56 1.70 -13.29
N GLU A 152 1.84 2.34 -14.21
CA GLU A 152 2.43 3.18 -15.26
C GLU A 152 3.32 4.32 -14.70
N PRO A 153 2.86 5.17 -13.76
CA PRO A 153 3.70 6.20 -13.16
C PRO A 153 4.88 5.63 -12.35
N ILE A 154 4.70 4.47 -11.71
CA ILE A 154 5.79 3.84 -10.95
C ILE A 154 6.99 3.51 -11.87
N GLY A 155 6.74 3.09 -13.10
CA GLY A 155 7.79 2.78 -14.08
C GLY A 155 8.52 4.00 -14.65
N ARG A 156 7.99 5.23 -14.45
CA ARG A 156 8.59 6.47 -14.98
C ARG A 156 9.51 7.19 -13.98
N TYR A 157 9.43 6.84 -12.70
CA TYR A 157 10.20 7.46 -11.62
C TYR A 157 11.05 6.39 -10.90
N PRO A 158 12.15 6.78 -10.25
CA PRO A 158 13.04 5.84 -9.55
C PRO A 158 12.43 5.39 -8.20
N VAL A 159 11.24 4.78 -8.25
CA VAL A 159 10.54 4.28 -7.06
C VAL A 159 11.31 3.11 -6.46
N THR A 160 11.62 3.18 -5.18
CA THR A 160 12.36 2.17 -4.44
C THR A 160 11.48 0.98 -4.08
N LEU A 161 10.26 1.25 -3.61
CA LEU A 161 9.25 0.23 -3.29
C LEU A 161 7.84 0.81 -3.32
N VAL A 162 6.87 -0.08 -3.43
CA VAL A 162 5.44 0.25 -3.40
C VAL A 162 4.77 -0.48 -2.26
N LEU A 163 3.89 0.22 -1.54
CA LEU A 163 3.03 -0.34 -0.50
C LEU A 163 1.57 -0.17 -0.89
N HIS A 164 0.77 -1.24 -0.73
CA HIS A 164 -0.68 -1.17 -0.87
C HIS A 164 -1.40 -2.08 0.12
N GLY A 165 -2.71 -1.87 0.29
CA GLY A 165 -3.61 -2.65 1.12
C GLY A 165 -4.64 -3.43 0.31
N HIS A 166 -5.89 -3.40 0.72
CA HIS A 166 -7.12 -3.81 0.03
C HIS A 166 -7.26 -5.32 -0.27
N ALA A 167 -6.31 -5.96 -0.93
CA ALA A 167 -6.39 -7.36 -1.33
C ALA A 167 -6.10 -8.30 -0.15
N HIS A 168 -7.15 -8.70 0.57
CA HIS A 168 -7.05 -9.42 1.83
C HIS A 168 -6.53 -10.86 1.67
N ARG A 169 -6.77 -11.50 0.51
CA ARG A 169 -6.34 -12.87 0.21
C ARG A 169 -5.24 -12.93 -0.84
N GLY A 170 -4.72 -11.78 -1.24
CA GLY A 170 -3.66 -11.66 -2.24
C GLY A 170 -2.33 -12.26 -1.79
N GLN A 171 -1.29 -11.95 -2.56
CA GLN A 171 0.10 -12.31 -2.23
C GLN A 171 0.79 -11.18 -1.48
N LEU A 172 1.72 -11.54 -0.60
CA LEU A 172 2.47 -10.58 0.22
C LEU A 172 3.34 -9.63 -0.59
N GLU A 173 3.81 -10.09 -1.76
CA GLU A 173 4.74 -9.32 -2.57
C GLU A 173 4.71 -9.73 -4.04
N GLY A 174 5.09 -8.82 -4.88
CA GLY A 174 5.27 -8.98 -6.32
C GLY A 174 6.22 -7.93 -6.86
N ARG A 175 6.32 -7.83 -8.19
CA ARG A 175 7.16 -6.83 -8.84
C ARG A 175 6.43 -6.22 -10.01
N THR A 176 6.63 -4.92 -10.22
CA THR A 176 6.21 -4.25 -11.46
C THR A 176 6.97 -4.82 -12.65
N GLN A 177 6.51 -4.52 -13.87
CA GLN A 177 7.24 -4.87 -15.11
C GLN A 177 8.67 -4.28 -15.12
N GLY A 178 8.87 -3.12 -14.49
CA GLY A 178 10.18 -2.49 -14.31
C GLY A 178 11.02 -3.07 -13.16
N GLY A 179 10.53 -4.11 -12.46
CA GLY A 179 11.26 -4.77 -11.37
C GLY A 179 11.10 -4.11 -9.99
N VAL A 180 10.34 -3.02 -9.86
CA VAL A 180 10.10 -2.36 -8.57
C VAL A 180 9.32 -3.30 -7.64
N PRO A 181 9.79 -3.55 -6.41
CA PRO A 181 9.07 -4.40 -5.47
C PRO A 181 7.76 -3.75 -5.02
N VAL A 182 6.71 -4.56 -4.97
CA VAL A 182 5.36 -4.18 -4.53
C VAL A 182 4.96 -5.08 -3.38
N TYR A 183 4.52 -4.49 -2.28
CA TYR A 183 4.14 -5.19 -1.07
C TYR A 183 2.68 -4.92 -0.72
N ASN A 184 1.92 -6.01 -0.60
CA ASN A 184 0.60 -5.98 -0.01
C ASN A 184 0.73 -6.10 1.52
N VAL A 185 0.36 -5.04 2.20
CA VAL A 185 0.42 -4.94 3.66
C VAL A 185 -0.97 -4.86 4.30
N SER A 186 -1.99 -5.38 3.62
CA SER A 186 -3.34 -5.46 4.20
C SER A 186 -3.31 -6.30 5.50
N MET A 187 -3.92 -5.77 6.55
CA MET A 187 -3.89 -6.38 7.89
C MET A 187 -4.42 -7.83 7.89
N PRO A 188 -5.53 -8.17 7.21
CA PRO A 188 -6.01 -9.56 7.17
C PRO A 188 -5.03 -10.53 6.52
N LEU A 189 -4.31 -10.10 5.47
CA LEU A 189 -3.26 -10.90 4.84
C LEU A 189 -2.07 -11.10 5.78
N LEU A 190 -1.60 -10.03 6.42
CA LEU A 190 -0.48 -10.09 7.36
C LEU A 190 -0.79 -10.96 8.58
N THR A 191 -1.99 -10.83 9.16
CA THR A 191 -2.45 -11.64 10.30
C THR A 191 -2.45 -13.13 9.95
N ARG A 192 -2.94 -13.49 8.75
CA ARG A 192 -2.97 -14.88 8.29
C ARG A 192 -1.58 -15.42 7.97
N SER A 193 -0.72 -14.58 7.41
CA SER A 193 0.63 -14.98 6.99
C SER A 193 1.64 -15.05 8.14
N PHE A 194 1.41 -14.29 9.20
CA PHE A 194 2.32 -14.12 10.34
C PHE A 194 1.56 -14.25 11.66
N ALA A 195 1.03 -15.45 11.93
CA ALA A 195 0.18 -15.71 13.10
C ALA A 195 0.87 -15.53 14.46
N ASP A 196 2.20 -15.51 14.49
CA ASP A 196 3.06 -15.43 15.68
C ASP A 196 3.55 -14.01 16.02
N ARG A 197 3.20 -13.01 15.22
CA ARG A 197 3.63 -11.62 15.40
C ARG A 197 2.54 -10.61 15.00
N PRO A 198 2.65 -9.35 15.48
CA PRO A 198 1.72 -8.30 15.08
C PRO A 198 1.67 -8.08 13.54
N PRO A 199 0.49 -7.73 12.97
CA PRO A 199 0.28 -7.64 11.53
C PRO A 199 0.84 -6.34 10.91
N PHE A 200 2.14 -6.16 11.00
CA PHE A 200 2.87 -5.10 10.29
C PHE A 200 4.17 -5.63 9.67
N ARG A 201 4.72 -4.90 8.71
CA ARG A 201 6.03 -5.18 8.12
C ARG A 201 6.99 -4.02 8.37
N VAL A 202 8.24 -4.34 8.59
CA VAL A 202 9.34 -3.36 8.68
C VAL A 202 10.15 -3.43 7.40
N PHE A 203 10.42 -2.26 6.83
CA PHE A 203 11.26 -2.10 5.65
C PHE A 203 12.43 -1.19 6.00
N GLU A 204 13.63 -1.63 5.70
CA GLU A 204 14.83 -0.82 5.80
C GLU A 204 15.12 -0.17 4.44
N VAL A 205 15.11 1.15 4.41
CA VAL A 205 15.40 1.93 3.21
C VAL A 205 16.69 2.71 3.45
N PRO A 206 17.77 2.43 2.69
CA PRO A 206 19.04 3.11 2.90
C PRO A 206 18.92 4.58 2.49
N VAL A 207 19.24 5.48 3.41
CA VAL A 207 19.33 6.92 3.14
C VAL A 207 20.76 7.37 3.27
N ALA A 208 21.23 8.27 2.39
CA ALA A 208 22.54 8.88 2.55
C ALA A 208 22.53 9.79 3.79
N ASP A 209 23.61 9.74 4.58
CA ASP A 209 23.84 10.71 5.66
C ASP A 209 24.06 12.12 5.06
N ALA A 210 24.14 13.14 5.94
CA ALA A 210 24.38 14.52 5.53
C ALA A 210 25.72 14.73 4.77
N GLU A 211 26.63 13.74 4.80
CA GLU A 211 27.92 13.71 4.12
C GLU A 211 27.89 12.87 2.82
N GLY A 212 26.68 12.36 2.43
CA GLY A 212 26.51 11.57 1.20
C GLY A 212 26.98 10.11 1.30
N ARG A 213 27.26 9.62 2.50
CA ARG A 213 27.57 8.21 2.75
C ARG A 213 26.28 7.42 3.00
N GLU A 214 26.14 6.29 2.30
CA GLU A 214 25.05 5.36 2.59
C GLU A 214 25.28 4.69 3.95
N THR A 215 24.28 4.74 4.82
CA THR A 215 24.31 3.95 6.06
C THR A 215 24.26 2.47 5.70
N PRO A 216 25.19 1.62 6.18
CA PRO A 216 25.15 0.19 5.91
C PRO A 216 23.85 -0.41 6.44
N THR A 217 23.08 -1.04 5.57
CA THR A 217 21.94 -1.86 5.98
C THR A 217 22.47 -3.10 6.68
N THR A 218 22.16 -3.25 7.97
CA THR A 218 22.31 -4.55 8.62
C THR A 218 21.28 -5.49 7.97
N PRO A 219 21.69 -6.61 7.36
CA PRO A 219 20.72 -7.51 6.75
C PRO A 219 19.73 -7.98 7.81
N ALA A 220 18.45 -7.85 7.52
CA ALA A 220 17.39 -8.38 8.38
C ALA A 220 17.65 -9.87 8.63
N PRO A 221 17.45 -10.37 9.87
CA PRO A 221 17.66 -11.78 10.17
C PRO A 221 16.78 -12.63 9.25
N GLN A 222 17.41 -13.44 8.41
CA GLN A 222 16.69 -14.39 7.56
C GLN A 222 15.89 -15.35 8.45
N PRO A 223 14.64 -15.69 8.11
CA PRO A 223 13.89 -16.66 8.86
C PRO A 223 14.65 -18.00 8.80
N VAL A 224 15.05 -18.49 9.95
CA VAL A 224 15.65 -19.82 10.09
C VAL A 224 14.56 -20.82 9.70
N LEU A 225 14.69 -21.45 8.53
CA LEU A 225 13.88 -22.57 8.12
C LEU A 225 14.11 -23.71 9.11
N ALA A 226 13.18 -23.88 10.06
CA ALA A 226 13.17 -25.05 10.94
C ALA A 226 12.96 -26.29 10.06
N HIS A 227 14.02 -27.07 9.85
CA HIS A 227 13.92 -28.39 9.25
C HIS A 227 12.97 -29.23 10.10
N ARG A 228 11.75 -29.48 9.58
CA ARG A 228 10.90 -30.55 10.09
C ARG A 228 11.66 -31.88 9.93
N ARG A 229 12.16 -32.43 11.01
CA ARG A 229 12.57 -33.84 11.07
C ARG A 229 11.33 -34.65 10.78
N ARG A 230 11.34 -35.38 9.68
CA ARG A 230 10.39 -36.45 9.42
C ARG A 230 10.59 -37.52 10.50
N ALA A 231 9.57 -37.72 11.30
CA ALA A 231 9.43 -38.97 12.06
C ALA A 231 9.02 -40.01 11.04
N GLY A 232 9.95 -40.86 10.69
CA GLY A 232 9.77 -42.04 9.85
C GLY A 232 10.45 -43.20 10.51
N ASP A 233 9.67 -44.30 10.58
CA ASP A 233 10.07 -45.67 10.72
C ASP A 233 10.51 -46.18 12.12
N ALA A 234 9.54 -46.72 12.81
CA ALA A 234 9.75 -47.96 13.59
C ALA A 234 8.64 -48.95 13.20
N ILE A 235 8.99 -49.82 12.27
CA ILE A 235 8.26 -51.04 11.96
C ILE A 235 8.97 -52.19 12.65
N ALA A 236 8.17 -53.14 13.07
CA ALA A 236 8.44 -54.55 13.35
C ALA A 236 8.91 -54.92 14.78
N SER A 237 8.11 -55.52 15.54
CA SER A 237 7.94 -56.99 15.64
C SER A 237 6.67 -57.30 16.37
#